data_cadec2f85477652765460515ea7fa802
#
_entry.id   cadec2f85477652765460515ea7fa802
#
_cell.length_a   1.000
_cell.length_b   1.000
_cell.length_c   1.000
_cell.angle_alpha   90.00
_cell.angle_beta   90.00
_cell.angle_gamma   90.00
#
_symmetry.space_group_name_H-M   'P 1'
#
loop_
_entity.id
_entity.type
_entity.pdbx_description
1 polymer ?
#
loop_
_entity_poly.entity_id
_entity_poly.type
_entity_poly.pdbx_seq_one_letter_code
_entity_poly.pdbx_strand_id
1 'polypeptide(L)'
;MLKVSAAAAAALLMAGGAHAAQTGPIGPVFVIAMENHNFTQPKAFNTTQQIEDNPAAPFINSLLKRGHPNARYVSFATNYRNVPPQNGRPIHPSEPNYVWSEAGVHGKLNDNDPYPDNIVNRPSLSAELQAAGMSWKSYQEDTDLLTVNGNLTSTVAPPSLWTVPLVSFSGTSPTYTNAYNGSDQYQYAAKHNPMVFFTATNGGDNIMPSNPESKYYAPLQQLSVDLANNTVAAYNWITPDDFNDMHSALSAGFTYHGVHYVGDAASIAEGDNFLSQVVPMIEASQAFQNGGTIVIWNDETEGEGTVPGKFTSMEIVISRLARGNAFGASVAYTHSSDLRTYQRLFKLSPKQGYAWLGDSANARPLTALFKR
;
A
#
# COMPACT_ATOMS: atom_id res chain seq x y z
N MET A 1 5.90 6.29 70.95
CA MET A 1 4.86 6.67 69.97
C MET A 1 5.54 6.92 68.65
N LEU A 2 5.58 5.92 67.76
CA LEU A 2 6.12 6.04 66.41
C LEU A 2 4.95 6.40 65.46
N LYS A 3 5.12 7.49 64.72
CA LYS A 3 4.21 7.86 63.63
C LYS A 3 4.72 7.21 62.38
N VAL A 4 3.93 6.31 61.81
CA VAL A 4 4.15 5.72 60.48
C VAL A 4 3.48 6.64 59.46
N SER A 5 4.26 7.23 58.58
CA SER A 5 3.75 8.01 57.43
C SER A 5 3.52 7.06 56.23
N ALA A 6 2.28 6.96 55.80
CA ALA A 6 1.93 6.24 54.59
C ALA A 6 2.24 7.11 53.38
N ALA A 7 3.11 6.63 52.50
CA ALA A 7 3.35 7.22 51.20
C ALA A 7 2.31 6.67 50.19
N ALA A 8 1.46 7.55 49.68
CA ALA A 8 0.54 7.21 48.59
C ALA A 8 1.30 7.17 47.25
N ALA A 9 1.37 6.01 46.65
CA ALA A 9 1.85 5.86 45.28
C ALA A 9 0.73 6.27 44.31
N ALA A 10 0.90 7.38 43.63
CA ALA A 10 0.06 7.79 42.52
C ALA A 10 0.40 6.95 41.28
N ALA A 11 -0.47 6.02 40.93
CA ALA A 11 -0.40 5.32 39.65
C ALA A 11 -0.83 6.27 38.53
N LEU A 12 0.13 6.68 37.70
CA LEU A 12 -0.16 7.38 36.43
C LEU A 12 -0.80 6.37 35.46
N LEU A 13 -2.11 6.41 35.34
CA LEU A 13 -2.80 5.76 34.22
C LEU A 13 -2.45 6.54 32.94
N MET A 14 -1.56 5.99 32.15
CA MET A 14 -1.39 6.38 30.76
C MET A 14 -2.69 5.99 30.05
N ALA A 15 -3.53 6.97 29.80
CA ALA A 15 -4.67 6.82 28.91
C ALA A 15 -4.12 6.67 27.49
N GLY A 16 -3.81 5.44 27.09
CA GLY A 16 -3.71 5.07 25.70
C GLY A 16 -5.05 5.37 25.06
N GLY A 17 -5.09 6.37 24.17
CA GLY A 17 -6.29 6.69 23.41
C GLY A 17 -6.68 5.46 22.60
N ALA A 18 -7.63 4.69 23.11
CA ALA A 18 -8.33 3.69 22.35
C ALA A 18 -9.01 4.43 21.20
N HIS A 19 -8.46 4.34 20.00
CA HIS A 19 -9.15 4.75 18.78
C HIS A 19 -10.43 3.90 18.74
N ALA A 20 -11.58 4.56 18.76
CA ALA A 20 -12.86 3.89 18.73
C ALA A 20 -12.91 3.00 17.49
N ALA A 21 -13.08 1.70 17.68
CA ALA A 21 -13.28 0.75 16.61
C ALA A 21 -14.43 1.27 15.73
N GLN A 22 -14.18 1.33 14.42
CA GLN A 22 -15.14 1.86 13.46
C GLN A 22 -16.42 1.03 13.50
N THR A 23 -17.51 1.61 14.00
CA THR A 23 -18.83 0.98 14.04
C THR A 23 -19.58 1.22 12.75
N GLY A 24 -19.10 0.61 11.66
CA GLY A 24 -19.75 0.63 10.33
C GLY A 24 -19.74 -0.76 9.71
N PRO A 25 -20.56 -1.02 8.68
CA PRO A 25 -20.63 -2.33 8.03
C PRO A 25 -19.35 -2.73 7.27
N ILE A 26 -18.36 -1.86 7.20
CA ILE A 26 -17.09 -2.06 6.49
C ILE A 26 -15.95 -1.89 7.48
N GLY A 27 -15.10 -2.91 7.59
CA GLY A 27 -13.90 -2.90 8.40
C GLY A 27 -12.76 -2.07 7.76
N PRO A 28 -11.55 -2.15 8.31
CA PRO A 28 -10.38 -1.46 7.77
C PRO A 28 -10.09 -1.80 6.31
N VAL A 29 -9.60 -0.82 5.55
CA VAL A 29 -9.08 -1.00 4.20
C VAL A 29 -7.56 -1.09 4.27
N PHE A 30 -6.99 -2.08 3.60
CA PHE A 30 -5.56 -2.30 3.44
C PHE A 30 -5.24 -2.26 1.94
N VAL A 31 -4.53 -1.23 1.50
CA VAL A 31 -4.00 -1.15 0.14
C VAL A 31 -2.57 -1.63 0.16
N ILE A 32 -2.25 -2.65 -0.61
CA ILE A 32 -0.89 -3.13 -0.82
C ILE A 32 -0.46 -2.66 -2.21
N ALA A 33 0.47 -1.72 -2.24
CA ALA A 33 0.96 -1.11 -3.47
C ALA A 33 2.09 -1.95 -4.05
N MET A 34 1.91 -2.34 -5.31
CA MET A 34 2.86 -3.09 -6.12
C MET A 34 3.24 -2.26 -7.36
N GLU A 35 4.32 -2.63 -8.01
CA GLU A 35 4.96 -1.83 -9.05
C GLU A 35 5.03 -2.52 -10.43
N ASN A 36 5.05 -1.70 -11.43
CA ASN A 36 5.51 -1.77 -12.82
C ASN A 36 5.38 -3.11 -13.55
N HIS A 37 4.37 -3.95 -13.27
CA HIS A 37 4.16 -5.17 -14.03
C HIS A 37 2.75 -5.27 -14.59
N ASN A 38 2.64 -5.74 -15.82
CA ASN A 38 1.35 -5.91 -16.48
C ASN A 38 0.56 -7.04 -15.85
N PHE A 39 -0.69 -6.79 -15.44
CA PHE A 39 -1.58 -7.89 -15.09
C PHE A 39 -1.83 -8.76 -16.31
N THR A 40 -2.25 -8.13 -17.43
CA THR A 40 -2.30 -8.76 -18.76
C THR A 40 -1.67 -7.85 -19.81
N GLN A 41 -1.12 -8.47 -20.86
CA GLN A 41 -0.50 -7.75 -21.98
C GLN A 41 -0.83 -8.40 -23.32
N PRO A 42 -0.69 -7.68 -24.46
CA PRO A 42 -0.84 -8.27 -25.79
C PRO A 42 0.20 -9.37 -26.05
N LYS A 43 -0.19 -10.43 -26.73
CA LYS A 43 0.73 -11.51 -27.11
C LYS A 43 1.96 -11.04 -27.89
N ALA A 44 1.84 -9.92 -28.62
CA ALA A 44 2.95 -9.32 -29.37
C ALA A 44 4.02 -8.70 -28.46
N PHE A 45 3.67 -8.38 -27.21
CA PHE A 45 4.60 -7.91 -26.18
C PHE A 45 5.17 -9.12 -25.46
N ASN A 46 6.13 -9.76 -26.09
CA ASN A 46 6.71 -11.03 -25.64
C ASN A 46 7.82 -10.77 -24.59
N THR A 47 7.41 -10.37 -23.40
CA THR A 47 8.30 -10.15 -22.24
C THR A 47 7.83 -10.95 -21.04
N THR A 48 8.63 -11.03 -19.98
CA THR A 48 8.31 -11.70 -18.72
C THR A 48 7.47 -10.86 -17.77
N GLN A 49 7.02 -9.69 -18.19
CA GLN A 49 6.34 -8.71 -17.31
C GLN A 49 4.87 -9.03 -16.98
N GLN A 50 4.23 -9.96 -17.68
CA GLN A 50 2.86 -10.33 -17.36
C GLN A 50 2.79 -11.16 -16.09
N ILE A 51 1.85 -10.81 -15.18
CA ILE A 51 1.61 -11.50 -13.90
C ILE A 51 0.62 -12.66 -14.08
N GLU A 52 -0.48 -12.46 -14.82
CA GLU A 52 -1.47 -13.52 -15.06
C GLU A 52 -0.82 -14.70 -15.77
N ASP A 53 -1.00 -15.91 -15.22
CA ASP A 53 -0.40 -17.17 -15.69
C ASP A 53 1.14 -17.21 -15.64
N ASN A 54 1.80 -16.29 -14.93
CA ASN A 54 3.26 -16.30 -14.77
C ASN A 54 3.69 -17.36 -13.76
N PRO A 55 4.63 -18.27 -14.10
CA PRO A 55 5.13 -19.26 -13.14
C PRO A 55 5.91 -18.65 -11.97
N ALA A 56 6.40 -17.42 -12.07
CA ALA A 56 7.03 -16.67 -10.98
C ALA A 56 6.01 -16.08 -9.98
N ALA A 57 4.71 -16.09 -10.30
CA ALA A 57 3.63 -15.55 -9.47
C ALA A 57 2.60 -16.63 -9.04
N PRO A 58 3.01 -17.76 -8.42
CA PRO A 58 2.09 -18.85 -8.10
C PRO A 58 1.04 -18.46 -7.06
N PHE A 59 1.37 -17.59 -6.09
CA PHE A 59 0.42 -17.15 -5.07
C PHE A 59 -0.65 -16.26 -5.68
N ILE A 60 -0.28 -15.21 -6.43
CA ILE A 60 -1.22 -14.32 -7.12
C ILE A 60 -2.13 -15.15 -8.04
N ASN A 61 -1.57 -16.04 -8.85
CA ASN A 61 -2.36 -16.89 -9.73
C ASN A 61 -3.29 -17.85 -8.97
N SER A 62 -2.96 -18.24 -7.75
CA SER A 62 -3.88 -19.00 -6.89
C SER A 62 -5.09 -18.18 -6.43
N LEU A 63 -4.93 -16.86 -6.23
CA LEU A 63 -6.02 -15.92 -5.93
C LEU A 63 -7.01 -15.80 -7.11
N LEU A 64 -6.50 -15.92 -8.34
CA LEU A 64 -7.27 -15.76 -9.57
C LEU A 64 -7.93 -17.07 -10.04
N LYS A 65 -7.60 -18.19 -9.41
CA LYS A 65 -8.08 -19.51 -9.82
C LYS A 65 -9.37 -19.88 -9.12
N ARG A 66 -10.46 -19.91 -9.89
CA ARG A 66 -11.79 -20.30 -9.38
C ARG A 66 -11.76 -21.67 -8.69
N GLY A 67 -12.33 -21.77 -7.50
CA GLY A 67 -12.35 -22.97 -6.67
C GLY A 67 -11.08 -23.22 -5.85
N HIS A 68 -10.03 -22.42 -6.02
CA HIS A 68 -8.85 -22.49 -5.16
C HIS A 68 -9.18 -21.94 -3.76
N PRO A 69 -8.65 -22.51 -2.66
CA PRO A 69 -8.90 -22.00 -1.30
C PRO A 69 -8.57 -20.50 -1.13
N ASN A 70 -7.46 -20.05 -1.70
CA ASN A 70 -7.03 -18.65 -1.65
C ASN A 70 -7.99 -17.70 -2.40
N ALA A 71 -8.73 -18.20 -3.38
CA ALA A 71 -9.70 -17.42 -4.15
C ALA A 71 -11.03 -17.18 -3.44
N ARG A 72 -11.24 -17.76 -2.26
CA ARG A 72 -12.54 -17.77 -1.56
C ARG A 72 -13.18 -16.38 -1.44
N TYR A 73 -12.39 -15.39 -1.08
CA TYR A 73 -12.84 -14.02 -0.85
C TYR A 73 -12.39 -13.05 -1.93
N VAL A 74 -11.86 -13.55 -3.04
CA VAL A 74 -11.22 -12.76 -4.09
C VAL A 74 -12.19 -12.38 -5.20
N SER A 75 -12.20 -11.10 -5.53
CA SER A 75 -12.71 -10.56 -6.80
C SER A 75 -11.62 -9.69 -7.43
N PHE A 76 -11.58 -9.59 -8.73
CA PHE A 76 -10.56 -8.79 -9.42
C PHE A 76 -11.12 -8.09 -10.65
N ALA A 77 -10.47 -7.02 -11.08
CA ALA A 77 -10.83 -6.31 -12.29
C ALA A 77 -10.03 -6.85 -13.49
N THR A 78 -10.71 -7.28 -14.55
CA THR A 78 -10.08 -7.74 -15.80
C THR A 78 -9.87 -6.60 -16.80
N ASN A 79 -10.21 -5.36 -16.43
CA ASN A 79 -10.06 -4.18 -17.27
C ASN A 79 -9.74 -2.96 -16.36
N TYR A 80 -8.67 -3.10 -15.58
CA TYR A 80 -8.15 -2.03 -14.76
C TYR A 80 -6.92 -1.42 -15.42
N ARG A 81 -6.78 -0.13 -15.30
CA ARG A 81 -5.64 0.62 -15.83
C ARG A 81 -5.23 1.66 -14.80
N ASN A 82 -4.01 2.15 -14.90
CA ASN A 82 -3.58 3.29 -14.11
C ASN A 82 -4.49 4.52 -14.37
N VAL A 83 -4.07 5.72 -14.19
CA VAL A 83 -4.92 6.91 -14.33
C VAL A 83 -5.41 7.10 -15.77
N PRO A 84 -6.50 7.89 -15.98
CA PRO A 84 -6.95 8.24 -17.33
C PRO A 84 -5.81 8.83 -18.14
N PRO A 85 -5.64 8.42 -19.40
CA PRO A 85 -4.51 8.85 -20.20
C PRO A 85 -4.49 10.36 -20.38
N GLN A 86 -3.31 10.95 -20.16
CA GLN A 86 -3.04 12.33 -20.53
C GLN A 86 -2.57 12.35 -22.00
N ASN A 87 -3.24 13.14 -22.83
CA ASN A 87 -2.98 13.18 -24.28
C ASN A 87 -3.01 11.80 -24.96
N GLY A 88 -3.88 10.90 -24.49
CA GLY A 88 -4.06 9.56 -25.07
C GLY A 88 -3.02 8.51 -24.65
N ARG A 89 -2.15 8.82 -23.67
CA ARG A 89 -1.13 7.90 -23.14
C ARG A 89 -1.34 7.68 -21.65
N PRO A 90 -1.08 6.48 -21.11
CA PRO A 90 -0.99 6.24 -19.69
C PRO A 90 0.01 7.20 -19.04
N ILE A 91 -0.19 7.51 -17.77
CA ILE A 91 0.73 8.37 -17.03
C ILE A 91 1.88 7.52 -16.52
N HIS A 92 3.09 7.93 -16.85
CA HIS A 92 4.37 7.49 -16.34
C HIS A 92 5.21 8.73 -15.98
N PRO A 93 6.15 8.62 -15.06
CA PRO A 93 6.53 7.47 -14.24
C PRO A 93 5.61 7.24 -13.02
N SER A 94 6.04 6.42 -12.05
CA SER A 94 5.24 5.96 -10.90
C SER A 94 4.71 7.08 -10.00
N GLU A 95 5.53 8.07 -9.60
CA GLU A 95 5.14 9.12 -8.63
C GLU A 95 3.77 9.75 -8.90
N PRO A 96 3.43 10.22 -10.13
CA PRO A 96 2.13 10.81 -10.39
C PRO A 96 0.95 9.84 -10.20
N ASN A 97 1.14 8.52 -10.34
CA ASN A 97 0.12 7.53 -10.07
C ASN A 97 -0.15 7.39 -8.55
N TYR A 98 0.91 7.42 -7.74
CA TYR A 98 0.78 7.44 -6.28
C TYR A 98 0.08 8.71 -5.78
N VAL A 99 0.48 9.90 -6.26
CA VAL A 99 -0.22 11.15 -5.94
C VAL A 99 -1.69 11.09 -6.35
N TRP A 100 -1.98 10.46 -7.51
CA TRP A 100 -3.36 10.31 -7.98
C TRP A 100 -4.21 9.43 -7.07
N SER A 101 -3.64 8.37 -6.50
CA SER A 101 -4.37 7.47 -5.59
C SER A 101 -4.96 8.20 -4.38
N GLU A 102 -4.33 9.29 -3.95
CA GLU A 102 -4.76 10.12 -2.82
C GLU A 102 -5.59 11.34 -3.24
N ALA A 103 -5.35 11.94 -4.41
CA ALA A 103 -5.92 13.24 -4.77
C ALA A 103 -6.76 13.25 -6.07
N GLY A 104 -6.72 12.18 -6.86
CA GLY A 104 -7.38 12.13 -8.17
C GLY A 104 -6.81 13.10 -9.20
N VAL A 105 -5.58 13.55 -8.97
CA VAL A 105 -4.77 14.40 -9.86
C VAL A 105 -3.31 14.00 -9.75
N HIS A 106 -2.53 14.19 -10.80
CA HIS A 106 -1.13 13.71 -10.86
C HIS A 106 -0.09 14.62 -10.15
N GLY A 107 -0.50 15.75 -9.56
CA GLY A 107 0.48 16.68 -8.99
C GLY A 107 1.41 17.25 -10.06
N LYS A 108 2.63 16.73 -10.13
CA LYS A 108 3.61 16.94 -11.20
C LYS A 108 3.81 15.64 -11.98
N LEU A 109 4.28 15.72 -13.22
CA LEU A 109 4.63 14.55 -14.03
C LEU A 109 6.15 14.35 -13.97
N ASN A 110 6.64 13.87 -12.85
CA ASN A 110 8.04 13.55 -12.61
C ASN A 110 8.14 12.31 -11.71
N ASP A 111 9.32 11.97 -11.26
CA ASP A 111 9.57 10.81 -10.41
C ASP A 111 10.45 11.19 -9.20
N ASN A 112 10.31 12.41 -8.74
CA ASN A 112 11.12 12.95 -7.67
C ASN A 112 10.51 12.64 -6.30
N ASP A 113 11.36 12.53 -5.30
CA ASP A 113 10.94 12.52 -3.90
C ASP A 113 10.13 13.78 -3.55
N PRO A 114 9.27 13.72 -2.53
CA PRO A 114 8.49 14.87 -2.08
C PRO A 114 9.39 16.03 -1.64
N TYR A 115 10.49 15.75 -0.97
CA TYR A 115 11.42 16.73 -0.43
C TYR A 115 12.61 16.98 -1.39
N PRO A 116 13.06 18.23 -1.60
CA PRO A 116 12.51 19.46 -0.99
C PRO A 116 11.41 20.14 -1.83
N ASP A 117 11.21 19.80 -3.10
CA ASP A 117 10.52 20.70 -4.05
C ASP A 117 9.29 20.09 -4.71
N ASN A 118 8.91 18.87 -4.35
CA ASN A 118 7.84 18.13 -5.03
C ASN A 118 6.56 17.96 -4.20
N ILE A 119 6.35 18.83 -3.22
CA ILE A 119 5.17 18.83 -2.35
C ILE A 119 3.92 19.30 -3.11
N VAL A 120 2.80 18.63 -2.83
CA VAL A 120 1.49 18.90 -3.42
C VAL A 120 0.59 19.55 -2.38
N ASN A 121 0.23 20.81 -2.61
CA ASN A 121 -0.72 21.52 -1.75
C ASN A 121 -2.15 21.38 -2.30
N ARG A 122 -2.75 20.21 -2.07
CA ARG A 122 -4.10 19.88 -2.50
C ARG A 122 -4.80 18.99 -1.46
N PRO A 123 -6.14 18.93 -1.44
CA PRO A 123 -6.86 17.93 -0.66
C PRO A 123 -6.47 16.50 -1.06
N SER A 124 -6.34 15.63 -0.08
CA SER A 124 -6.06 14.21 -0.26
C SER A 124 -6.99 13.36 0.61
N LEU A 125 -7.13 12.09 0.28
CA LEU A 125 -7.97 11.14 1.01
C LEU A 125 -7.55 11.07 2.49
N SER A 126 -6.25 10.92 2.75
CA SER A 126 -5.71 10.82 4.12
C SER A 126 -5.95 12.09 4.91
N ALA A 127 -5.83 13.28 4.29
CA ALA A 127 -6.16 14.55 4.94
C ALA A 127 -7.67 14.67 5.24
N GLU A 128 -8.55 14.24 4.34
CA GLU A 128 -10.00 14.22 4.57
C GLU A 128 -10.39 13.24 5.69
N LEU A 129 -9.76 12.06 5.75
CA LEU A 129 -9.93 11.09 6.83
C LEU A 129 -9.56 11.70 8.18
N GLN A 130 -8.39 12.34 8.26
CA GLN A 130 -7.92 13.01 9.47
C GLN A 130 -8.89 14.12 9.91
N ALA A 131 -9.35 14.95 8.99
CA ALA A 131 -10.34 16.00 9.26
C ALA A 131 -11.69 15.43 9.72
N ALA A 132 -12.06 14.24 9.25
CA ALA A 132 -13.27 13.53 9.65
C ALA A 132 -13.10 12.73 10.97
N GLY A 133 -11.93 12.77 11.62
CA GLY A 133 -11.65 12.03 12.85
C GLY A 133 -11.45 10.53 12.63
N MET A 134 -11.18 10.10 11.39
CA MET A 134 -10.86 8.71 11.03
C MET A 134 -9.36 8.52 10.97
N SER A 135 -8.90 7.32 11.35
CA SER A 135 -7.48 6.99 11.36
C SER A 135 -7.02 6.52 9.99
N TRP A 136 -5.79 6.90 9.64
CA TRP A 136 -5.05 6.31 8.54
C TRP A 136 -3.64 5.95 8.99
N LYS A 137 -2.96 5.06 8.28
CA LYS A 137 -1.57 4.71 8.54
C LYS A 137 -0.87 4.27 7.26
N SER A 138 0.34 4.75 7.08
CA SER A 138 1.26 4.33 6.03
C SER A 138 2.31 3.40 6.65
N TYR A 139 2.34 2.15 6.17
CA TYR A 139 3.33 1.15 6.52
C TYR A 139 4.32 1.03 5.37
N GLN A 140 5.56 1.39 5.61
CA GLN A 140 6.61 1.45 4.59
C GLN A 140 7.77 0.56 5.00
N GLU A 141 8.17 -0.35 4.12
CA GLU A 141 9.32 -1.21 4.39
C GLU A 141 10.59 -0.36 4.48
N ASP A 142 11.56 -0.81 5.25
CA ASP A 142 12.88 -0.21 5.47
C ASP A 142 12.92 1.18 6.14
N THR A 143 11.81 1.85 6.36
CA THR A 143 11.81 3.24 6.87
C THR A 143 12.39 3.40 8.26
N ASP A 144 12.46 2.37 9.07
CA ASP A 144 13.14 2.37 10.37
C ASP A 144 14.68 2.37 10.27
N LEU A 145 15.23 1.98 9.12
CA LEU A 145 16.68 1.97 8.90
C LEU A 145 17.29 3.39 8.91
N LEU A 146 16.53 4.40 8.50
CA LEU A 146 16.97 5.81 8.53
C LEU A 146 17.21 6.34 9.95
N THR A 147 16.53 5.78 10.95
CA THR A 147 16.45 6.36 12.29
C THR A 147 17.42 5.72 13.27
N VAL A 148 18.11 4.66 12.90
CA VAL A 148 19.07 3.91 13.76
C VAL A 148 20.50 4.34 13.50
N ASN A 149 20.80 5.66 13.52
CA ASN A 149 22.16 6.26 13.58
C ASN A 149 23.25 5.51 12.77
N GLY A 150 22.95 5.10 11.54
CA GLY A 150 23.90 4.39 10.67
C GLY A 150 24.14 2.92 11.02
N ASN A 151 23.50 2.37 12.02
CA ASN A 151 23.50 0.94 12.30
C ASN A 151 22.27 0.29 11.63
N LEU A 152 22.42 -0.10 10.38
CA LEU A 152 21.41 -0.87 9.67
C LEU A 152 21.34 -2.26 10.31
N THR A 153 20.24 -2.54 10.97
CA THR A 153 19.96 -3.83 11.59
C THR A 153 18.54 -4.26 11.22
N SER A 154 18.27 -5.56 11.28
CA SER A 154 16.90 -6.09 11.11
C SER A 154 15.99 -5.83 12.33
N THR A 155 16.45 -5.12 13.33
CA THR A 155 15.67 -4.76 14.51
C THR A 155 14.85 -3.51 14.23
N VAL A 156 13.55 -3.60 14.40
CA VAL A 156 12.62 -2.49 14.21
C VAL A 156 12.91 -1.35 15.20
N ALA A 157 13.04 -0.14 14.70
CA ALA A 157 13.24 1.04 15.53
C ALA A 157 12.01 1.30 16.41
N PRO A 158 12.18 1.77 17.66
CA PRO A 158 11.06 2.10 18.53
C PRO A 158 10.25 3.28 17.97
N PRO A 159 8.93 3.35 18.23
CA PRO A 159 8.05 4.40 17.70
C PRO A 159 8.50 5.84 17.94
N SER A 160 9.29 6.06 19.01
CA SER A 160 9.85 7.39 19.32
C SER A 160 10.90 7.87 18.31
N LEU A 161 11.38 6.99 17.46
CA LEU A 161 12.36 7.31 16.41
C LEU A 161 11.74 7.33 15.01
N TRP A 162 10.47 7.01 14.86
CA TRP A 162 9.83 7.05 13.55
C TRP A 162 9.70 8.49 13.06
N THR A 163 9.84 8.66 11.76
CA THR A 163 9.78 9.96 11.08
C THR A 163 8.70 9.92 9.99
N VAL A 164 8.42 11.08 9.39
CA VAL A 164 7.79 11.13 8.08
C VAL A 164 8.88 10.86 7.05
N PRO A 165 8.81 9.76 6.28
CA PRO A 165 9.94 9.32 5.44
C PRO A 165 9.90 10.02 4.07
N LEU A 166 10.45 11.24 4.01
CA LEU A 166 10.39 12.16 2.86
C LEU A 166 11.46 11.91 1.79
N VAL A 167 12.45 11.08 2.05
CA VAL A 167 13.63 10.92 1.20
C VAL A 167 13.87 9.44 0.94
N SER A 168 14.06 9.09 -0.32
CA SER A 168 14.43 7.74 -0.76
C SER A 168 15.86 7.37 -0.34
N PHE A 169 16.09 6.09 -0.11
CA PHE A 169 17.42 5.55 0.17
C PHE A 169 17.49 4.08 -0.20
N SER A 170 18.70 3.62 -0.52
CA SER A 170 18.95 2.23 -0.88
C SER A 170 20.39 1.84 -0.50
N GLY A 171 20.64 0.55 -0.43
CA GLY A 171 21.97 0.03 -0.19
C GLY A 171 22.01 -1.46 0.13
N THR A 172 23.17 -1.88 0.63
CA THR A 172 23.43 -3.24 1.08
C THR A 172 24.15 -3.19 2.43
N SER A 173 23.77 -4.02 3.38
CA SER A 173 24.42 -4.08 4.68
C SER A 173 24.51 -5.51 5.22
N PRO A 174 25.69 -6.00 5.61
CA PRO A 174 25.83 -7.33 6.18
C PRO A 174 25.16 -7.51 7.54
N THR A 175 24.66 -6.44 8.14
CA THR A 175 23.91 -6.46 9.42
C THR A 175 22.40 -6.33 9.23
N TYR A 176 21.96 -6.15 8.00
CA TYR A 176 20.57 -6.14 7.63
C TYR A 176 20.14 -7.49 7.05
N THR A 177 18.93 -7.91 7.34
CA THR A 177 18.29 -9.05 6.69
C THR A 177 16.83 -8.70 6.47
N ASN A 178 16.44 -8.60 5.20
CA ASN A 178 15.05 -8.34 4.84
C ASN A 178 14.15 -9.44 5.35
N ALA A 179 13.05 -9.08 6.01
CA ALA A 179 12.16 -10.02 6.69
C ALA A 179 11.39 -10.94 5.73
N TYR A 180 11.24 -10.56 4.47
CA TYR A 180 10.43 -11.28 3.48
C TYR A 180 11.28 -12.08 2.49
N ASN A 181 12.34 -11.49 1.94
CA ASN A 181 13.18 -12.13 0.92
C ASN A 181 14.53 -12.64 1.45
N GLY A 182 14.93 -12.26 2.68
CA GLY A 182 16.16 -12.71 3.33
C GLY A 182 17.44 -12.07 2.80
N SER A 183 17.34 -11.06 1.92
CA SER A 183 18.52 -10.37 1.38
C SER A 183 19.11 -9.37 2.38
N ASP A 184 20.34 -8.95 2.11
CA ASP A 184 21.03 -7.86 2.79
C ASP A 184 20.86 -6.51 2.05
N GLN A 185 20.07 -6.47 0.98
CA GLN A 185 19.74 -5.29 0.20
C GLN A 185 18.46 -4.64 0.75
N TYR A 186 18.41 -3.31 0.73
CA TYR A 186 17.28 -2.49 1.14
C TYR A 186 17.06 -1.34 0.17
N GLN A 187 15.80 -0.96 -0.05
CA GLN A 187 15.47 0.14 -0.95
C GLN A 187 14.10 0.74 -0.64
N TYR A 188 14.08 1.83 0.09
CA TYR A 188 12.87 2.62 0.28
C TYR A 188 12.77 3.70 -0.79
N ALA A 189 11.65 3.77 -1.51
CA ALA A 189 11.31 4.82 -2.45
C ALA A 189 10.22 5.75 -1.88
N ALA A 190 10.58 6.96 -1.51
CA ALA A 190 9.61 7.94 -0.97
C ALA A 190 8.51 8.27 -1.99
N LYS A 191 8.81 8.19 -3.29
CA LYS A 191 7.84 8.37 -4.38
C LYS A 191 6.70 7.34 -4.38
N HIS A 192 6.90 6.16 -3.75
CA HIS A 192 5.88 5.11 -3.60
C HIS A 192 5.05 5.24 -2.31
N ASN A 193 5.24 6.32 -1.55
CA ASN A 193 4.46 6.64 -0.36
C ASN A 193 3.59 7.88 -0.61
N PRO A 194 2.33 7.73 -1.05
CA PRO A 194 1.55 8.87 -1.53
C PRO A 194 1.28 9.94 -0.48
N MET A 195 1.19 9.57 0.81
CA MET A 195 0.84 10.50 1.89
C MET A 195 1.92 11.53 2.16
N VAL A 196 3.19 11.26 1.83
CA VAL A 196 4.31 12.17 2.09
C VAL A 196 4.33 13.38 1.15
N PHE A 197 3.59 13.30 0.02
CA PHE A 197 3.53 14.41 -0.95
C PHE A 197 2.64 15.57 -0.52
N PHE A 198 1.76 15.39 0.45
CA PHE A 198 0.76 16.42 0.78
C PHE A 198 1.13 17.18 2.05
N THR A 199 1.09 18.51 1.96
CA THR A 199 1.39 19.40 3.09
C THR A 199 0.57 19.06 4.35
N ALA A 200 -0.68 18.61 4.17
CA ALA A 200 -1.58 18.28 5.28
C ALA A 200 -1.21 16.98 6.02
N THR A 201 -0.41 16.11 5.41
CA THR A 201 -0.08 14.78 5.96
C THR A 201 1.42 14.58 6.19
N ASN A 202 2.29 15.45 5.63
CA ASN A 202 3.75 15.33 5.81
C ASN A 202 4.33 16.20 6.94
N GLY A 203 3.52 17.07 7.55
CA GLY A 203 3.95 17.91 8.67
C GLY A 203 4.95 19.01 8.30
N GLY A 204 4.94 19.49 7.04
CA GLY A 204 5.74 20.63 6.58
C GLY A 204 7.20 20.27 6.36
N ASP A 205 7.49 19.17 5.69
CA ASP A 205 8.84 18.73 5.27
C ASP A 205 9.82 18.45 6.43
N ASN A 206 9.29 18.18 7.60
CA ASN A 206 10.11 17.88 8.77
C ASN A 206 10.39 16.38 8.89
N ILE A 207 11.63 15.97 8.61
CA ILE A 207 12.10 14.58 8.70
C ILE A 207 12.40 14.11 10.13
N MET A 208 12.22 14.97 11.15
CA MET A 208 12.57 14.62 12.52
C MET A 208 11.45 13.81 13.21
N PRO A 209 11.76 12.95 14.19
CA PRO A 209 10.77 12.25 14.99
C PRO A 209 9.80 13.19 15.74
N SER A 210 10.19 14.45 15.93
CA SER A 210 9.34 15.51 16.50
C SER A 210 8.22 15.98 15.59
N ASN A 211 8.21 15.56 14.32
CA ASN A 211 7.11 15.86 13.40
C ASN A 211 5.79 15.25 13.94
N PRO A 212 4.75 16.05 14.18
CA PRO A 212 3.49 15.55 14.75
C PRO A 212 2.79 14.51 13.86
N GLU A 213 3.09 14.50 12.56
CA GLU A 213 2.53 13.54 11.61
C GLU A 213 3.27 12.20 11.59
N SER A 214 4.45 12.08 12.21
CA SER A 214 5.24 10.83 12.26
C SER A 214 4.47 9.64 12.83
N LYS A 215 3.49 9.88 13.69
CA LYS A 215 2.61 8.85 14.28
C LYS A 215 1.76 8.08 13.25
N TYR A 216 1.57 8.65 12.05
CA TYR A 216 0.82 8.02 10.95
C TYR A 216 1.70 7.17 10.03
N TYR A 217 3.01 7.22 10.23
CA TYR A 217 3.98 6.46 9.46
C TYR A 217 4.65 5.42 10.34
N ALA A 218 4.81 4.23 9.84
CA ALA A 218 5.46 3.15 10.57
C ALA A 218 6.26 2.25 9.63
N PRO A 219 7.35 1.64 10.11
CA PRO A 219 7.97 0.55 9.37
C PRO A 219 6.98 -0.60 9.19
N LEU A 220 7.10 -1.31 8.07
CA LEU A 220 6.13 -2.34 7.67
C LEU A 220 5.97 -3.45 8.72
N GLN A 221 7.02 -3.79 9.45
CA GLN A 221 7.00 -4.80 10.50
C GLN A 221 6.00 -4.47 11.63
N GLN A 222 5.67 -3.17 11.81
CA GLN A 222 4.65 -2.74 12.77
C GLN A 222 3.25 -3.23 12.40
N LEU A 223 2.99 -3.53 11.12
CA LEU A 223 1.69 -4.03 10.68
C LEU A 223 1.29 -5.31 11.43
N SER A 224 2.22 -6.25 11.58
CA SER A 224 1.96 -7.50 12.31
C SER A 224 1.56 -7.25 13.77
N VAL A 225 2.20 -6.30 14.42
CA VAL A 225 1.91 -5.89 15.81
C VAL A 225 0.53 -5.23 15.91
N ASP A 226 0.23 -4.31 14.99
CA ASP A 226 -1.05 -3.61 14.96
C ASP A 226 -2.22 -4.56 14.65
N LEU A 227 -2.01 -5.54 13.75
CA LEU A 227 -3.00 -6.59 13.47
C LEU A 227 -3.25 -7.49 14.70
N ALA A 228 -2.20 -7.92 15.38
CA ALA A 228 -2.30 -8.76 16.59
C ALA A 228 -3.02 -8.04 17.74
N ASN A 229 -2.80 -6.75 17.89
CA ASN A 229 -3.42 -5.90 18.91
C ASN A 229 -4.78 -5.32 18.48
N ASN A 230 -5.23 -5.54 17.25
CA ASN A 230 -6.42 -4.95 16.64
C ASN A 230 -6.43 -3.40 16.72
N THR A 231 -5.27 -2.80 16.44
CA THR A 231 -5.02 -1.34 16.47
C THR A 231 -4.75 -0.74 15.10
N VAL A 232 -4.97 -1.49 14.02
CA VAL A 232 -4.84 -0.99 12.65
C VAL A 232 -5.77 0.20 12.40
N ALA A 233 -5.36 1.08 11.52
CA ALA A 233 -6.15 2.25 11.15
C ALA A 233 -7.38 1.86 10.29
N ALA A 234 -8.30 2.81 10.10
CA ALA A 234 -9.43 2.63 9.19
C ALA A 234 -8.95 2.51 7.73
N TYR A 235 -7.89 3.24 7.36
CA TYR A 235 -7.24 3.19 6.06
C TYR A 235 -5.75 2.94 6.25
N ASN A 236 -5.23 1.89 5.64
CA ASN A 236 -3.85 1.44 5.77
C ASN A 236 -3.25 1.33 4.38
N TRP A 237 -2.20 2.09 4.11
CA TRP A 237 -1.41 2.00 2.91
C TRP A 237 -0.12 1.24 3.22
N ILE A 238 0.18 0.23 2.44
CA ILE A 238 1.29 -0.69 2.63
C ILE A 238 2.13 -0.66 1.37
N THR A 239 3.39 -0.21 1.47
CA THR A 239 4.34 -0.28 0.37
C THR A 239 5.53 -1.12 0.82
N PRO A 240 5.80 -2.24 0.14
CA PRO A 240 7.06 -2.97 0.28
C PRO A 240 8.25 -2.11 -0.17
N ASP A 241 9.48 -2.60 0.05
CA ASP A 241 10.66 -2.05 -0.61
C ASP A 241 10.62 -2.34 -2.13
N ASP A 242 11.47 -1.67 -2.91
CA ASP A 242 11.46 -1.81 -4.37
C ASP A 242 11.78 -3.23 -4.88
N PHE A 243 12.26 -4.13 -4.01
CA PHE A 243 12.45 -5.55 -4.36
C PHE A 243 11.15 -6.34 -4.13
N ASN A 244 10.50 -6.11 -3.01
CA ASN A 244 9.29 -6.82 -2.60
C ASN A 244 8.02 -6.25 -3.24
N ASP A 245 8.06 -5.05 -3.86
CA ASP A 245 6.94 -4.46 -4.61
C ASP A 245 6.92 -4.83 -6.10
N MET A 246 7.93 -5.55 -6.60
CA MET A 246 8.17 -5.96 -7.99
C MET A 246 8.91 -4.92 -8.86
N HIS A 247 9.30 -3.76 -8.33
CA HIS A 247 10.00 -2.74 -9.14
C HIS A 247 11.40 -3.18 -9.56
N SER A 248 12.18 -3.72 -8.63
CA SER A 248 13.57 -4.09 -8.82
C SER A 248 13.81 -5.57 -8.51
N ALA A 249 14.74 -6.21 -9.20
CA ALA A 249 15.21 -7.54 -8.86
C ALA A 249 16.43 -7.47 -7.94
N LEU A 250 16.52 -8.37 -6.96
CA LEU A 250 17.76 -8.58 -6.19
C LEU A 250 18.94 -8.87 -7.12
N SER A 251 20.11 -8.33 -6.81
CA SER A 251 21.30 -8.43 -7.66
C SER A 251 21.74 -9.88 -7.96
N ALA A 252 21.47 -10.79 -7.03
CA ALA A 252 21.76 -12.22 -7.18
C ALA A 252 20.60 -13.01 -7.79
N GLY A 253 19.49 -12.36 -8.15
CA GLY A 253 18.22 -13.03 -8.44
C GLY A 253 17.57 -13.60 -7.19
N PHE A 254 16.44 -14.29 -7.36
CA PHE A 254 15.65 -14.83 -6.26
C PHE A 254 15.28 -16.29 -6.50
N THR A 255 15.42 -17.14 -5.47
CA THR A 255 15.01 -18.55 -5.54
C THR A 255 13.66 -18.71 -4.84
N TYR A 256 12.64 -19.03 -5.62
CA TYR A 256 11.27 -19.18 -5.15
C TYR A 256 10.70 -20.53 -5.55
N HIS A 257 10.15 -21.28 -4.60
CA HIS A 257 9.67 -22.67 -4.80
C HIS A 257 10.65 -23.59 -5.54
N GLY A 258 11.96 -23.42 -5.29
CA GLY A 258 13.02 -24.25 -5.87
C GLY A 258 13.44 -23.86 -7.29
N VAL A 259 12.89 -22.77 -7.83
CA VAL A 259 13.28 -22.20 -9.12
C VAL A 259 14.07 -20.91 -8.89
N HIS A 260 15.21 -20.74 -9.54
CA HIS A 260 15.99 -19.51 -9.50
C HIS A 260 15.58 -18.60 -10.65
N TYR A 261 15.09 -17.42 -10.31
CA TYR A 261 14.65 -16.37 -11.23
C TYR A 261 15.67 -15.24 -11.30
N VAL A 262 15.72 -14.52 -12.42
CA VAL A 262 16.56 -13.33 -12.65
C VAL A 262 15.77 -12.26 -13.43
N GLY A 263 16.16 -10.99 -13.30
CA GLY A 263 15.47 -9.87 -13.96
C GLY A 263 13.99 -9.79 -13.60
N ASP A 264 13.09 -9.39 -14.51
CA ASP A 264 11.65 -9.23 -14.26
C ASP A 264 11.00 -10.45 -13.60
N ALA A 265 11.45 -11.66 -13.95
CA ALA A 265 10.92 -12.87 -13.33
C ALA A 265 11.33 -12.99 -11.84
N ALA A 266 12.47 -12.43 -11.45
CA ALA A 266 12.89 -12.38 -10.04
C ALA A 266 12.08 -11.34 -9.29
N SER A 267 11.90 -10.13 -9.80
CA SER A 267 11.08 -9.11 -9.14
C SER A 267 9.62 -9.56 -8.98
N ILE A 268 9.04 -10.22 -9.99
CA ILE A 268 7.71 -10.84 -9.85
C ILE A 268 7.69 -11.90 -8.75
N ALA A 269 8.71 -12.77 -8.68
CA ALA A 269 8.78 -13.82 -7.66
C ALA A 269 8.98 -13.26 -6.25
N GLU A 270 9.73 -12.19 -6.10
CA GLU A 270 9.92 -11.46 -4.84
C GLU A 270 8.61 -10.85 -4.34
N GLY A 271 7.88 -10.14 -5.20
CA GLY A 271 6.58 -9.57 -4.86
C GLY A 271 5.50 -10.64 -4.61
N ASP A 272 5.48 -11.73 -5.37
CA ASP A 272 4.57 -12.87 -5.11
C ASP A 272 4.87 -13.53 -3.76
N ASN A 273 6.15 -13.71 -3.42
CA ASN A 273 6.60 -14.19 -2.12
C ASN A 273 6.16 -13.25 -0.98
N PHE A 274 6.34 -11.94 -1.16
CA PHE A 274 5.86 -10.95 -0.19
C PHE A 274 4.35 -11.04 0.03
N LEU A 275 3.57 -11.03 -1.03
CA LEU A 275 2.11 -11.14 -0.96
C LEU A 275 1.67 -12.45 -0.33
N SER A 276 2.38 -13.56 -0.58
CA SER A 276 2.10 -14.87 0.01
C SER A 276 2.23 -14.90 1.53
N GLN A 277 2.97 -13.96 2.12
CA GLN A 277 3.15 -13.81 3.56
C GLN A 277 2.19 -12.77 4.15
N VAL A 278 2.08 -11.60 3.53
CA VAL A 278 1.32 -10.46 4.09
C VAL A 278 -0.19 -10.63 3.92
N VAL A 279 -0.67 -11.13 2.79
CA VAL A 279 -2.10 -11.32 2.57
C VAL A 279 -2.70 -12.31 3.58
N PRO A 280 -2.17 -13.53 3.78
CA PRO A 280 -2.69 -14.43 4.81
C PRO A 280 -2.58 -13.89 6.23
N MET A 281 -1.54 -13.11 6.55
CA MET A 281 -1.39 -12.45 7.85
C MET A 281 -2.54 -11.48 8.11
N ILE A 282 -2.91 -10.66 7.13
CA ILE A 282 -4.05 -9.74 7.24
C ILE A 282 -5.36 -10.53 7.30
N GLU A 283 -5.55 -11.56 6.45
CA GLU A 283 -6.77 -12.39 6.45
C GLU A 283 -7.01 -13.11 7.78
N ALA A 284 -5.95 -13.49 8.49
CA ALA A 284 -6.04 -14.12 9.81
C ALA A 284 -6.46 -13.16 10.92
N SER A 285 -6.33 -11.84 10.71
CA SER A 285 -6.58 -10.82 11.73
C SER A 285 -8.07 -10.62 12.04
N GLN A 286 -8.36 -10.10 13.23
CA GLN A 286 -9.71 -9.71 13.60
C GLN A 286 -10.22 -8.54 12.74
N ALA A 287 -9.33 -7.65 12.32
CA ALA A 287 -9.65 -6.54 11.43
C ALA A 287 -10.28 -7.04 10.12
N PHE A 288 -9.68 -8.04 9.48
CA PHE A 288 -10.24 -8.66 8.27
C PHE A 288 -11.54 -9.43 8.56
N GLN A 289 -11.59 -10.21 9.63
CA GLN A 289 -12.77 -11.00 10.00
C GLN A 289 -13.99 -10.10 10.28
N ASN A 290 -13.78 -8.88 10.76
CA ASN A 290 -14.80 -7.86 11.01
C ASN A 290 -15.16 -7.02 9.77
N GLY A 291 -14.93 -7.54 8.56
CA GLY A 291 -15.30 -6.90 7.30
C GLY A 291 -14.19 -6.07 6.66
N GLY A 292 -12.95 -6.30 7.05
CA GLY A 292 -11.78 -5.68 6.40
C GLY A 292 -11.69 -6.03 4.92
N THR A 293 -11.01 -5.19 4.18
CA THR A 293 -10.80 -5.33 2.74
C THR A 293 -9.34 -5.12 2.42
N ILE A 294 -8.72 -6.08 1.75
CA ILE A 294 -7.40 -5.95 1.15
C ILE A 294 -7.60 -5.58 -0.32
N VAL A 295 -6.82 -4.63 -0.79
CA VAL A 295 -6.71 -4.25 -2.20
C VAL A 295 -5.25 -4.44 -2.59
N ILE A 296 -4.96 -5.36 -3.51
CA ILE A 296 -3.65 -5.46 -4.14
C ILE A 296 -3.73 -4.57 -5.38
N TRP A 297 -3.04 -3.46 -5.31
CA TRP A 297 -3.04 -2.38 -6.28
C TRP A 297 -1.70 -2.31 -6.99
N ASN A 298 -1.70 -1.99 -8.27
CA ASN A 298 -0.48 -1.77 -9.05
C ASN A 298 -0.55 -0.39 -9.69
N ASP A 299 0.53 0.35 -9.59
CA ASP A 299 0.60 1.76 -9.98
C ASP A 299 0.42 2.00 -11.47
N GLU A 300 1.12 1.24 -12.32
CA GLU A 300 1.10 1.42 -13.76
C GLU A 300 1.36 0.12 -14.54
N THR A 301 1.15 0.18 -15.85
CA THR A 301 1.49 -0.87 -16.81
C THR A 301 2.77 -0.51 -17.55
N GLU A 302 3.41 -1.48 -18.17
CA GLU A 302 4.66 -1.32 -18.92
C GLU A 302 4.50 -1.59 -20.41
N GLY A 303 5.16 -0.78 -21.26
CA GLY A 303 5.36 -1.06 -22.68
C GLY A 303 4.25 -0.62 -23.64
N GLU A 304 3.20 0.05 -23.23
CA GLU A 304 2.06 0.44 -24.05
C GLU A 304 2.44 1.34 -25.23
N GLY A 305 3.50 2.13 -25.05
CA GLY A 305 4.02 3.01 -26.12
C GLY A 305 4.77 2.27 -27.24
N THR A 306 5.11 1.01 -27.04
CA THR A 306 5.96 0.21 -27.95
C THR A 306 5.18 -0.81 -28.75
N VAL A 307 4.10 -1.36 -28.20
CA VAL A 307 3.28 -2.40 -28.84
C VAL A 307 1.81 -2.02 -28.75
N PRO A 308 1.10 -1.91 -29.87
CA PRO A 308 -0.33 -1.65 -29.86
C PRO A 308 -1.09 -2.81 -29.20
N GLY A 309 -2.02 -2.48 -28.33
CA GLY A 309 -2.89 -3.48 -27.68
C GLY A 309 -3.46 -3.01 -26.37
N LYS A 310 -4.00 -4.00 -25.62
CA LYS A 310 -4.57 -3.75 -24.31
C LYS A 310 -3.64 -4.27 -23.24
N PHE A 311 -3.12 -3.36 -22.46
CA PHE A 311 -2.43 -3.64 -21.21
C PHE A 311 -3.40 -3.38 -20.04
N THR A 312 -3.32 -4.17 -19.00
CA THR A 312 -4.08 -3.95 -17.77
C THR A 312 -3.15 -3.99 -16.58
N SER A 313 -3.41 -3.13 -15.61
CA SER A 313 -2.76 -3.14 -14.31
C SER A 313 -3.49 -4.09 -13.37
N MET A 314 -2.85 -4.50 -12.28
CA MET A 314 -3.44 -5.42 -11.31
C MET A 314 -4.33 -4.66 -10.33
N GLU A 315 -5.54 -5.19 -10.12
CA GLU A 315 -6.47 -4.72 -9.11
C GLU A 315 -7.25 -5.92 -8.57
N ILE A 316 -6.84 -6.40 -7.37
CA ILE A 316 -7.41 -7.56 -6.71
C ILE A 316 -7.99 -7.15 -5.36
N VAL A 317 -9.28 -7.41 -5.16
CA VAL A 317 -10.00 -7.14 -3.91
C VAL A 317 -10.23 -8.44 -3.16
N ILE A 318 -9.73 -8.52 -1.93
CA ILE A 318 -9.93 -9.66 -1.02
C ILE A 318 -10.73 -9.18 0.18
N SER A 319 -11.96 -9.66 0.32
CA SER A 319 -12.87 -9.28 1.41
C SER A 319 -13.98 -10.30 1.57
N ARG A 320 -14.46 -10.49 2.78
CA ARG A 320 -15.70 -11.27 3.02
C ARG A 320 -16.92 -10.61 2.35
N LEU A 321 -16.83 -9.33 2.03
CA LEU A 321 -17.83 -8.55 1.30
C LEU A 321 -17.66 -8.63 -0.22
N ALA A 322 -16.52 -9.09 -0.73
CA ALA A 322 -16.31 -9.32 -2.16
C ALA A 322 -17.20 -10.45 -2.68
N ARG A 323 -17.45 -10.46 -3.99
CA ARG A 323 -18.23 -11.54 -4.64
C ARG A 323 -17.58 -12.90 -4.44
N GLY A 324 -16.25 -12.92 -4.39
CA GLY A 324 -15.47 -14.10 -4.05
C GLY A 324 -15.32 -15.11 -5.18
N ASN A 325 -14.57 -16.19 -4.90
CA ASN A 325 -14.32 -17.31 -5.80
C ASN A 325 -13.71 -16.87 -7.13
N ALA A 326 -12.71 -15.98 -7.08
CA ALA A 326 -12.03 -15.40 -8.24
C ALA A 326 -13.04 -14.80 -9.25
N PHE A 327 -13.95 -13.96 -8.75
CA PHE A 327 -14.88 -13.28 -9.63
C PHE A 327 -14.16 -12.14 -10.39
N GLY A 328 -14.01 -12.29 -11.70
CA GLY A 328 -13.49 -11.27 -12.60
C GLY A 328 -14.57 -10.30 -13.09
N ALA A 329 -14.38 -8.99 -12.90
CA ALA A 329 -15.26 -7.95 -13.41
C ALA A 329 -14.65 -7.24 -14.62
N SER A 330 -15.37 -7.18 -15.74
CA SER A 330 -14.92 -6.55 -16.99
C SER A 330 -15.22 -5.05 -17.09
N VAL A 331 -15.73 -4.45 -16.00
CA VAL A 331 -15.97 -3.01 -15.93
C VAL A 331 -14.64 -2.29 -16.03
N ALA A 332 -14.58 -1.24 -16.85
CA ALA A 332 -13.38 -0.40 -16.93
C ALA A 332 -13.24 0.41 -15.62
N TYR A 333 -12.10 0.22 -14.97
CA TYR A 333 -11.71 0.88 -13.74
C TYR A 333 -10.32 1.52 -13.88
N THR A 334 -10.05 2.50 -13.04
CA THR A 334 -8.77 3.19 -12.91
C THR A 334 -8.51 3.54 -11.45
N HIS A 335 -7.34 4.09 -11.10
CA HIS A 335 -7.04 4.61 -9.76
C HIS A 335 -8.12 5.59 -9.22
N SER A 336 -8.77 6.33 -10.11
CA SER A 336 -9.92 7.16 -9.73
C SER A 336 -11.10 6.34 -9.22
N SER A 337 -11.23 5.07 -9.66
CA SER A 337 -12.27 4.16 -9.19
C SER A 337 -12.04 3.71 -7.75
N ASP A 338 -10.76 3.52 -7.38
CA ASP A 338 -10.37 3.17 -6.02
C ASP A 338 -10.65 4.35 -5.09
N LEU A 339 -10.13 5.53 -5.44
CA LEU A 339 -10.35 6.75 -4.69
C LEU A 339 -11.85 7.04 -4.51
N ARG A 340 -12.65 6.88 -5.57
CA ARG A 340 -14.12 7.00 -5.51
C ARG A 340 -14.73 6.00 -4.55
N THR A 341 -14.22 4.77 -4.55
CA THR A 341 -14.69 3.70 -3.67
C THR A 341 -14.37 4.03 -2.23
N TYR A 342 -13.13 4.42 -1.93
CA TYR A 342 -12.70 4.77 -0.57
C TYR A 342 -13.47 5.97 -0.02
N GLN A 343 -13.63 7.05 -0.78
CA GLN A 343 -14.45 8.19 -0.36
C GLN A 343 -15.90 7.78 -0.02
N ARG A 344 -16.49 6.83 -0.78
CA ARG A 344 -17.82 6.32 -0.47
C ARG A 344 -17.84 5.45 0.79
N LEU A 345 -16.87 4.55 0.95
CA LEU A 345 -16.74 3.66 2.10
C LEU A 345 -16.61 4.45 3.39
N PHE A 346 -15.78 5.48 3.38
CA PHE A 346 -15.53 6.35 4.53
C PHE A 346 -16.57 7.48 4.69
N LYS A 347 -17.61 7.52 3.85
CA LYS A 347 -18.64 8.57 3.87
C LYS A 347 -18.08 9.97 3.62
N LEU A 348 -17.01 10.07 2.85
CA LEU A 348 -16.39 11.33 2.41
C LEU A 348 -16.95 11.70 1.01
N SER A 349 -18.24 11.95 0.93
CA SER A 349 -18.93 12.23 -0.35
C SER A 349 -19.76 13.51 -0.25
N PRO A 350 -20.22 14.09 -1.39
CA PRO A 350 -21.05 15.29 -1.37
C PRO A 350 -22.31 15.19 -0.51
N LYS A 351 -22.83 13.98 -0.33
CA LYS A 351 -23.97 13.75 0.58
C LYS A 351 -23.65 14.04 2.04
N GLN A 352 -22.37 13.96 2.42
CA GLN A 352 -21.87 14.22 3.76
C GLN A 352 -21.12 15.57 3.85
N GLY A 353 -21.15 16.38 2.78
CA GLY A 353 -20.52 17.71 2.75
C GLY A 353 -19.06 17.74 2.26
N TYR A 354 -18.53 16.62 1.76
CA TYR A 354 -17.19 16.54 1.17
C TYR A 354 -17.24 16.71 -0.36
N ALA A 355 -16.16 17.16 -0.97
CA ALA A 355 -16.01 17.13 -2.41
C ALA A 355 -15.48 15.75 -2.87
N TRP A 356 -15.75 15.38 -4.12
CA TRP A 356 -15.01 14.30 -4.73
C TRP A 356 -13.61 14.78 -5.08
N LEU A 357 -12.59 14.01 -4.71
CA LEU A 357 -11.20 14.35 -4.98
C LEU A 357 -10.88 14.16 -6.47
N GLY A 358 -10.48 15.23 -7.13
CA GLY A 358 -10.05 15.22 -8.53
C GLY A 358 -10.98 14.42 -9.45
N ASP A 359 -10.39 13.56 -10.27
CA ASP A 359 -11.13 12.75 -11.26
C ASP A 359 -11.99 11.65 -10.62
N SER A 360 -11.90 11.39 -9.31
CA SER A 360 -12.82 10.48 -8.65
C SER A 360 -14.29 10.89 -8.84
N ALA A 361 -14.53 12.19 -9.11
CA ALA A 361 -15.85 12.72 -9.45
C ALA A 361 -16.50 12.05 -10.67
N ASN A 362 -15.69 11.62 -11.63
CA ASN A 362 -16.11 11.02 -12.90
C ASN A 362 -16.04 9.49 -12.89
N ALA A 363 -15.35 8.92 -11.91
CA ALA A 363 -15.04 7.49 -11.88
C ALA A 363 -16.22 6.63 -11.44
N ARG A 364 -16.25 5.40 -11.92
CA ARG A 364 -17.14 4.34 -11.41
C ARG A 364 -16.48 3.68 -10.21
N PRO A 365 -17.16 3.59 -9.06
CA PRO A 365 -16.61 2.87 -7.92
C PRO A 365 -16.55 1.36 -8.20
N LEU A 366 -15.68 0.63 -7.49
CA LEU A 366 -15.43 -0.81 -7.64
C LEU A 366 -16.63 -1.71 -7.25
N THR A 367 -17.84 -1.20 -7.27
CA THR A 367 -19.04 -1.90 -6.76
C THR A 367 -19.33 -3.23 -7.44
N ALA A 368 -18.86 -3.46 -8.67
CA ALA A 368 -19.04 -4.75 -9.32
C ALA A 368 -18.21 -5.88 -8.68
N LEU A 369 -17.17 -5.56 -7.92
CA LEU A 369 -16.31 -6.52 -7.21
C LEU A 369 -16.94 -7.01 -5.90
N PHE A 370 -17.94 -6.29 -5.36
CA PHE A 370 -18.59 -6.59 -4.09
C PHE A 370 -19.95 -7.26 -4.26
N LYS A 371 -20.40 -7.96 -3.23
CA LYS A 371 -21.77 -8.49 -3.13
C LYS A 371 -22.76 -7.32 -3.13
N ARG A 372 -23.94 -7.55 -3.68
CA ARG A 372 -25.08 -6.59 -3.65
C ARG A 372 -25.80 -6.66 -2.33
#